data_08c847a74a8a64802b15c48a2fd2896f
#
_entry.id   08c847a74a8a64802b15c48a2fd2896f
#
_cell.length_a   1.000
_cell.length_b   1.000
_cell.length_c   1.000
_cell.angle_alpha   90.00
_cell.angle_beta   90.00
_cell.angle_gamma   90.00
#
_symmetry.space_group_name_H-M   'P 1'
#
loop_
_entity.id
_entity.type
_entity.pdbx_description
1 polymer ?
#
loop_
_entity_poly.entity_id
_entity_poly.type
_entity_poly.pdbx_seq_one_letter_code
_entity_poly.pdbx_strand_id
1 'polypeptide(L)'
;MNGLSKTPKYIFVTGGVSSSLGKGIISASLAKLLQSKGLNVTIQKFDPYINIDPGTLNPYEHGECYVTSDGTETDLDLGHYERFLSIKTTKINNTTTGKIYQSVINRERKGDFLGKTVQVIPHITNEIKRRIKLIESEDKYDIIITELGGTVGDIESYPFIEAVRQFKWDVGEGNSCLLYTSDAADDLWC
;
A
#
# COMPACT_ATOMS: atom_id res chain seq x y z
N MET A 1 14.32 -27.35 -15.20
CA MET A 1 14.13 -25.98 -15.67
C MET A 1 14.16 -25.11 -14.42
N ASN A 2 15.25 -24.39 -14.20
CA ASN A 2 15.38 -23.47 -13.07
C ASN A 2 14.51 -22.26 -13.35
N GLY A 3 13.30 -22.24 -12.74
CA GLY A 3 12.46 -21.04 -12.72
C GLY A 3 13.17 -19.95 -11.95
N LEU A 4 13.78 -19.00 -12.65
CA LEU A 4 14.15 -17.71 -12.05
C LEU A 4 12.85 -17.12 -11.49
N SER A 5 12.76 -16.97 -10.16
CA SER A 5 11.68 -16.25 -9.50
C SER A 5 11.59 -14.88 -10.17
N LYS A 6 10.48 -14.63 -10.85
CA LYS A 6 10.26 -13.37 -11.57
C LYS A 6 9.90 -12.32 -10.53
N THR A 7 10.81 -11.39 -10.27
CA THR A 7 10.55 -10.27 -9.37
C THR A 7 9.38 -9.45 -9.94
N PRO A 8 8.31 -9.22 -9.17
CA PRO A 8 7.18 -8.43 -9.65
C PRO A 8 7.59 -6.97 -9.90
N LYS A 9 6.83 -6.28 -10.74
CA LYS A 9 6.92 -4.83 -10.90
C LYS A 9 5.97 -4.16 -9.91
N TYR A 10 6.36 -2.98 -9.43
CA TYR A 10 5.61 -2.22 -8.44
C TYR A 10 5.08 -0.92 -9.03
N ILE A 11 3.81 -0.65 -8.81
CA ILE A 11 3.18 0.63 -9.15
C ILE A 11 2.63 1.23 -7.86
N PHE A 12 3.16 2.36 -7.46
CA PHE A 12 2.66 3.12 -6.32
C PHE A 12 1.70 4.19 -6.83
N VAL A 13 0.49 4.24 -6.26
CA VAL A 13 -0.51 5.25 -6.59
C VAL A 13 -0.68 6.16 -5.38
N THR A 14 -0.46 7.45 -5.56
CA THR A 14 -0.63 8.46 -4.52
C THR A 14 -1.45 9.63 -5.04
N GLY A 15 -2.09 10.38 -4.14
CA GLY A 15 -2.92 11.53 -4.49
C GLY A 15 -2.21 12.85 -4.28
N GLY A 16 -2.73 13.89 -4.92
CA GLY A 16 -2.33 15.27 -4.72
C GLY A 16 -2.88 15.88 -3.43
N VAL A 17 -2.90 17.19 -3.37
CA VAL A 17 -3.31 17.98 -2.20
C VAL A 17 -4.80 17.90 -1.83
N SER A 18 -5.64 17.29 -2.67
CA SER A 18 -7.05 17.07 -2.40
C SER A 18 -7.36 15.60 -2.18
N SER A 19 -8.20 15.30 -1.19
CA SER A 19 -8.76 13.97 -1.00
C SER A 19 -9.81 13.68 -2.09
N SER A 20 -10.13 12.40 -2.30
CA SER A 20 -11.20 11.97 -3.23
C SER A 20 -10.91 12.17 -4.72
N LEU A 21 -9.66 12.28 -5.13
CA LEU A 21 -9.25 12.35 -6.54
C LEU A 21 -9.31 11.00 -7.28
N GLY A 22 -10.05 10.03 -6.74
CA GLY A 22 -10.30 8.76 -7.43
C GLY A 22 -9.13 7.79 -7.47
N LYS A 23 -8.17 7.86 -6.52
CA LYS A 23 -7.05 6.91 -6.42
C LYS A 23 -7.49 5.45 -6.53
N GLY A 24 -8.54 5.07 -5.78
CA GLY A 24 -9.07 3.70 -5.79
C GLY A 24 -9.57 3.27 -7.16
N ILE A 25 -10.32 4.14 -7.84
CA ILE A 25 -10.83 3.86 -9.20
C ILE A 25 -9.68 3.78 -10.20
N ILE A 26 -8.70 4.67 -10.10
CA ILE A 26 -7.51 4.65 -10.99
C ILE A 26 -6.71 3.37 -10.76
N SER A 27 -6.45 2.99 -9.49
CA SER A 27 -5.73 1.77 -9.13
C SER A 27 -6.45 0.52 -9.65
N ALA A 28 -7.76 0.42 -9.43
CA ALA A 28 -8.58 -0.71 -9.87
C ALA A 28 -8.67 -0.79 -11.41
N SER A 29 -8.85 0.34 -12.07
CA SER A 29 -8.94 0.40 -13.54
C SER A 29 -7.62 0.04 -14.20
N LEU A 30 -6.51 0.56 -13.69
CA LEU A 30 -5.17 0.22 -14.17
C LEU A 30 -4.89 -1.27 -13.99
N ALA A 31 -5.20 -1.81 -12.80
CA ALA A 31 -5.06 -3.24 -12.54
C ALA A 31 -5.88 -4.09 -13.51
N LYS A 32 -7.13 -3.69 -13.79
CA LYS A 32 -8.00 -4.38 -14.74
C LYS A 32 -7.47 -4.35 -16.16
N LEU A 33 -6.94 -3.21 -16.59
CA LEU A 33 -6.32 -3.09 -17.92
C LEU A 33 -5.07 -3.98 -18.04
N LEU A 34 -4.27 -4.07 -16.98
CA LEU A 34 -3.10 -4.95 -16.96
C LEU A 34 -3.51 -6.44 -16.97
N GLN A 35 -4.56 -6.81 -16.21
CA GLN A 35 -5.12 -8.16 -16.28
C GLN A 35 -5.63 -8.51 -17.69
N SER A 36 -6.26 -7.57 -18.39
CA SER A 36 -6.73 -7.80 -19.77
C SER A 36 -5.60 -8.06 -20.76
N LYS A 37 -4.38 -7.71 -20.40
CA LYS A 37 -3.15 -8.03 -21.16
C LYS A 37 -2.51 -9.36 -20.73
N GLY A 38 -3.18 -10.14 -19.88
CA GLY A 38 -2.69 -11.44 -19.42
C GLY A 38 -1.71 -11.41 -18.26
N LEU A 39 -1.58 -10.28 -17.55
CA LEU A 39 -0.71 -10.15 -16.39
C LEU A 39 -1.46 -10.53 -15.11
N ASN A 40 -0.78 -11.18 -14.18
CA ASN A 40 -1.27 -11.44 -12.84
C ASN A 40 -1.04 -10.21 -11.96
N VAL A 41 -2.12 -9.55 -11.56
CA VAL A 41 -2.06 -8.28 -10.84
C VAL A 41 -2.79 -8.38 -9.52
N THR A 42 -2.23 -7.75 -8.50
CA THR A 42 -2.91 -7.53 -7.20
C THR A 42 -2.80 -6.08 -6.76
N ILE A 43 -3.65 -5.68 -5.81
CA ILE A 43 -3.65 -4.35 -5.20
C ILE A 43 -3.44 -4.49 -3.70
N GLN A 44 -2.61 -3.59 -3.15
CA GLN A 44 -2.48 -3.34 -1.72
C GLN A 44 -2.98 -1.94 -1.41
N LYS A 45 -3.56 -1.75 -0.23
CA LYS A 45 -3.91 -0.44 0.30
C LYS A 45 -3.15 -0.16 1.59
N PHE A 46 -2.55 1.01 1.66
CA PHE A 46 -1.84 1.51 2.83
C PHE A 46 -2.54 2.77 3.33
N ASP A 47 -3.09 2.67 4.55
CA ASP A 47 -3.89 3.73 5.16
C ASP A 47 -3.07 4.47 6.21
N PRO A 48 -2.97 5.81 6.13
CA PRO A 48 -2.11 6.59 7.02
C PRO A 48 -2.69 6.83 8.42
N TYR A 49 -3.91 6.40 8.71
CA TYR A 49 -4.49 6.57 10.04
C TYR A 49 -3.85 5.61 11.08
N ILE A 50 -3.88 6.05 12.35
CA ILE A 50 -3.23 5.33 13.48
C ILE A 50 -4.06 4.15 14.00
N ASN A 51 -5.31 4.00 13.61
CA ASN A 51 -6.12 2.85 13.98
C ASN A 51 -5.46 1.56 13.49
N ILE A 52 -5.53 0.50 14.30
CA ILE A 52 -4.97 -0.81 13.93
C ILE A 52 -5.74 -1.40 12.75
N ASP A 53 -7.05 -1.28 12.79
CA ASP A 53 -7.98 -1.68 11.74
C ASP A 53 -9.17 -0.72 11.70
N PRO A 54 -10.03 -0.77 10.68
CA PRO A 54 -11.17 0.12 10.55
C PRO A 54 -12.40 -0.31 11.36
N GLY A 55 -12.38 -1.43 12.08
CA GLY A 55 -13.55 -1.99 12.76
C GLY A 55 -14.15 -1.09 13.84
N THR A 56 -13.34 -0.16 14.39
CA THR A 56 -13.79 0.82 15.39
C THR A 56 -13.99 2.23 14.80
N LEU A 57 -13.78 2.41 13.52
CA LEU A 57 -13.98 3.71 12.85
C LEU A 57 -15.46 4.01 12.69
N ASN A 58 -15.80 5.29 12.71
CA ASN A 58 -17.16 5.76 12.47
C ASN A 58 -17.55 5.54 10.99
N PRO A 59 -18.56 4.68 10.70
CA PRO A 59 -18.92 4.40 9.31
C PRO A 59 -19.43 5.61 8.54
N TYR A 60 -19.96 6.63 9.22
CA TYR A 60 -20.39 7.87 8.56
C TYR A 60 -19.23 8.73 8.06
N GLU A 61 -18.04 8.58 8.64
CA GLU A 61 -16.84 9.32 8.27
C GLU A 61 -15.92 8.54 7.32
N HIS A 62 -15.82 7.23 7.50
CA HIS A 62 -14.85 6.38 6.82
C HIS A 62 -15.46 5.32 5.90
N GLY A 63 -16.79 5.23 5.85
CA GLY A 63 -17.48 4.15 5.17
C GLY A 63 -17.56 2.86 6.00
N GLU A 64 -18.19 1.85 5.42
CA GLU A 64 -18.33 0.54 6.05
C GLU A 64 -17.02 -0.24 6.02
N CYS A 65 -16.83 -1.07 7.06
CA CYS A 65 -15.71 -1.99 7.12
C CYS A 65 -15.94 -3.16 6.15
N TYR A 66 -14.92 -3.53 5.39
CA TYR A 66 -14.93 -4.71 4.54
C TYR A 66 -14.15 -5.85 5.20
N VAL A 67 -14.74 -7.05 5.21
CA VAL A 67 -14.09 -8.24 5.78
C VAL A 67 -13.58 -9.13 4.65
N THR A 68 -12.28 -9.36 4.63
CA THR A 68 -11.62 -10.20 3.65
C THR A 68 -11.88 -11.69 3.87
N SER A 69 -11.50 -12.53 2.92
CA SER A 69 -11.74 -13.99 2.97
C SER A 69 -11.07 -14.68 4.17
N ASP A 70 -10.04 -14.08 4.75
CA ASP A 70 -9.35 -14.58 5.96
C ASP A 70 -9.89 -13.97 7.27
N GLY A 71 -11.01 -13.25 7.20
CA GLY A 71 -11.67 -12.67 8.37
C GLY A 71 -11.08 -11.35 8.88
N THR A 72 -10.20 -10.72 8.10
CA THR A 72 -9.57 -9.46 8.50
C THR A 72 -10.47 -8.28 8.13
N GLU A 73 -10.70 -7.39 9.09
CA GLU A 73 -11.37 -6.11 8.88
C GLU A 73 -10.44 -5.14 8.15
N THR A 74 -10.94 -4.56 7.07
CA THR A 74 -10.19 -3.68 6.17
C THR A 74 -11.04 -2.52 5.69
N ASP A 75 -10.41 -1.57 5.05
CA ASP A 75 -11.10 -0.49 4.36
C ASP A 75 -11.99 -1.00 3.23
N LEU A 76 -13.11 -0.32 2.99
CA LEU A 76 -14.11 -0.67 1.97
C LEU A 76 -13.52 -0.76 0.56
N ASP A 77 -12.45 -0.04 0.28
CA ASP A 77 -11.78 -0.06 -1.03
C ASP A 77 -11.31 -1.47 -1.43
N LEU A 78 -10.95 -2.32 -0.46
CA LEU A 78 -10.59 -3.70 -0.77
C LEU A 78 -11.73 -4.48 -1.42
N GLY A 79 -12.96 -4.25 -0.97
CA GLY A 79 -14.16 -4.83 -1.58
C GLY A 79 -14.36 -4.34 -3.03
N HIS A 80 -14.04 -3.08 -3.31
CA HIS A 80 -14.04 -2.56 -4.67
C HIS A 80 -12.98 -3.22 -5.53
N TYR A 81 -11.75 -3.40 -5.03
CA TYR A 81 -10.67 -4.08 -5.76
C TYR A 81 -11.03 -5.52 -6.09
N GLU A 82 -11.57 -6.27 -5.12
CA GLU A 82 -12.02 -7.64 -5.36
C GLU A 82 -13.06 -7.72 -6.47
N ARG A 83 -14.01 -6.80 -6.45
CA ARG A 83 -15.08 -6.74 -7.49
C ARG A 83 -14.54 -6.40 -8.86
N PHE A 84 -13.64 -5.40 -8.96
CA PHE A 84 -13.06 -4.98 -10.24
C PHE A 84 -12.18 -6.07 -10.86
N LEU A 85 -11.37 -6.72 -10.04
CA LEU A 85 -10.34 -7.64 -10.50
C LEU A 85 -10.78 -9.11 -10.48
N SER A 86 -11.91 -9.42 -9.82
CA SER A 86 -12.35 -10.80 -9.58
C SER A 86 -11.27 -11.63 -8.85
N ILE A 87 -10.60 -11.01 -7.87
CA ILE A 87 -9.60 -11.63 -7.01
C ILE A 87 -10.10 -11.72 -5.57
N LYS A 88 -9.39 -12.45 -4.74
CA LYS A 88 -9.56 -12.42 -3.29
C LYS A 88 -8.41 -11.68 -2.65
N THR A 89 -8.71 -10.82 -1.68
CA THR A 89 -7.74 -10.15 -0.85
C THR A 89 -7.69 -10.78 0.55
N THR A 90 -6.59 -10.54 1.24
CA THR A 90 -6.32 -11.03 2.59
C THR A 90 -5.69 -9.91 3.42
N LYS A 91 -5.39 -10.20 4.68
CA LYS A 91 -4.71 -9.26 5.60
C LYS A 91 -3.43 -8.63 5.06
N ILE A 92 -2.77 -9.27 4.10
CA ILE A 92 -1.53 -8.72 3.50
C ILE A 92 -1.79 -7.62 2.48
N ASN A 93 -3.04 -7.51 2.00
CA ASN A 93 -3.42 -6.47 1.05
C ASN A 93 -3.79 -5.14 1.72
N ASN A 94 -3.94 -5.10 3.06
CA ASN A 94 -4.23 -3.86 3.79
C ASN A 94 -3.26 -3.65 4.95
N THR A 95 -2.71 -2.46 5.03
CA THR A 95 -1.81 -2.06 6.11
C THR A 95 -2.13 -0.65 6.58
N THR A 96 -2.32 -0.48 7.88
CA THR A 96 -2.51 0.83 8.51
C THR A 96 -1.22 1.30 9.19
N THR A 97 -1.09 2.61 9.40
CA THR A 97 -0.02 3.17 10.24
C THR A 97 0.01 2.51 11.61
N GLY A 98 -1.17 2.28 12.22
CA GLY A 98 -1.27 1.61 13.52
C GLY A 98 -0.61 0.23 13.54
N LYS A 99 -0.90 -0.61 12.54
CA LYS A 99 -0.25 -1.93 12.40
C LYS A 99 1.27 -1.84 12.24
N ILE A 100 1.77 -0.83 11.52
CA ILE A 100 3.21 -0.62 11.31
C ILE A 100 3.88 -0.25 12.63
N TYR A 101 3.37 0.79 13.32
CA TYR A 101 3.93 1.25 14.59
C TYR A 101 3.85 0.18 15.68
N GLN A 102 2.72 -0.50 15.79
CA GLN A 102 2.56 -1.60 16.74
C GLN A 102 3.60 -2.70 16.50
N SER A 103 3.86 -3.07 15.24
CA SER A 103 4.89 -4.06 14.90
C SER A 103 6.27 -3.62 15.37
N VAL A 104 6.65 -2.36 15.09
CA VAL A 104 7.97 -1.83 15.48
C VAL A 104 8.08 -1.71 16.99
N ILE A 105 7.06 -1.20 17.69
CA ILE A 105 7.04 -1.09 19.15
C ILE A 105 7.14 -2.47 19.80
N ASN A 106 6.39 -3.45 19.30
CA ASN A 106 6.46 -4.82 19.83
C ASN A 106 7.86 -5.43 19.68
N ARG A 107 8.55 -5.17 18.59
CA ARG A 107 9.93 -5.60 18.35
C ARG A 107 10.92 -4.87 19.27
N GLU A 108 10.71 -3.58 19.49
CA GLU A 108 11.49 -2.80 20.45
C GLU A 108 11.36 -3.41 21.86
N ARG A 109 10.14 -3.67 22.31
CA ARG A 109 9.87 -4.27 23.64
C ARG A 109 10.46 -5.68 23.79
N LYS A 110 10.60 -6.43 22.69
CA LYS A 110 11.28 -7.75 22.68
C LYS A 110 12.81 -7.65 22.67
N GLY A 111 13.37 -6.46 22.47
CA GLY A 111 14.82 -6.27 22.40
C GLY A 111 15.45 -6.51 21.01
N ASP A 112 14.64 -6.64 19.96
CA ASP A 112 15.12 -6.94 18.59
C ASP A 112 16.12 -5.88 18.08
N PHE A 113 16.09 -4.67 18.63
CA PHE A 113 16.96 -3.58 18.20
C PHE A 113 18.24 -3.43 19.06
N LEU A 114 18.47 -4.34 20.01
CA LEU A 114 19.71 -4.42 20.79
C LEU A 114 20.09 -3.10 21.47
N GLY A 115 19.12 -2.37 22.02
CA GLY A 115 19.33 -1.10 22.71
C GLY A 115 19.56 0.12 21.81
N LYS A 116 19.45 -0.03 20.48
CA LYS A 116 19.52 1.11 19.56
C LYS A 116 18.30 1.99 19.70
N THR A 117 18.47 3.29 19.48
CA THR A 117 17.35 4.22 19.37
C THR A 117 16.49 3.87 18.16
N VAL A 118 15.19 3.64 18.39
CA VAL A 118 14.23 3.34 17.33
C VAL A 118 13.61 4.65 16.82
N GLN A 119 13.67 4.89 15.53
CA GLN A 119 13.26 6.14 14.88
C GLN A 119 12.35 5.85 13.68
N VAL A 120 11.65 6.87 13.18
CA VAL A 120 10.82 6.75 11.98
C VAL A 120 11.68 6.27 10.80
N ILE A 121 12.83 6.88 10.59
CA ILE A 121 13.85 6.44 9.64
C ILE A 121 15.02 5.88 10.45
N PRO A 122 15.44 4.62 10.25
CA PRO A 122 14.96 3.69 9.22
C PRO A 122 13.89 2.69 9.67
N HIS A 123 13.46 2.65 10.94
CA HIS A 123 12.74 1.51 11.50
C HIS A 123 11.30 1.41 10.99
N ILE A 124 10.56 2.53 10.98
CA ILE A 124 9.19 2.57 10.43
C ILE A 124 9.23 2.42 8.91
N THR A 125 10.12 3.13 8.22
CA THR A 125 10.25 3.01 6.76
C THR A 125 10.63 1.59 6.32
N ASN A 126 11.50 0.91 7.07
CA ASN A 126 11.84 -0.49 6.79
C ASN A 126 10.66 -1.43 7.02
N GLU A 127 9.84 -1.20 8.05
CA GLU A 127 8.64 -1.99 8.28
C GLU A 127 7.60 -1.78 7.16
N ILE A 128 7.43 -0.54 6.67
CA ILE A 128 6.59 -0.24 5.51
C ILE A 128 7.09 -1.02 4.29
N LYS A 129 8.37 -0.94 3.96
CA LYS A 129 8.99 -1.66 2.85
C LYS A 129 8.82 -3.17 2.98
N ARG A 130 8.99 -3.70 4.18
CA ARG A 130 8.76 -5.12 4.48
C ARG A 130 7.30 -5.51 4.18
N ARG A 131 6.34 -4.66 4.57
CA ARG A 131 4.92 -4.90 4.30
C ARG A 131 4.57 -4.86 2.83
N ILE A 132 5.16 -3.94 2.06
CA ILE A 132 5.01 -3.91 0.60
C ILE A 132 5.43 -5.26 -0.01
N LYS A 133 6.53 -5.83 0.47
CA LYS A 133 7.08 -7.09 -0.02
C LYS A 133 6.36 -8.35 0.45
N LEU A 134 5.50 -8.29 1.48
CA LEU A 134 4.85 -9.50 2.00
C LEU A 134 4.08 -10.25 0.95
N ILE A 135 3.46 -9.56 0.01
CA ILE A 135 2.64 -10.17 -1.02
C ILE A 135 3.47 -10.92 -2.08
N GLU A 136 4.78 -10.65 -2.17
CA GLU A 136 5.71 -11.41 -3.02
C GLU A 136 5.75 -12.89 -2.61
N SER A 137 5.52 -13.20 -1.32
CA SER A 137 5.56 -14.57 -0.81
C SER A 137 4.52 -15.50 -1.45
N GLU A 138 3.53 -14.95 -2.13
CA GLU A 138 2.56 -15.71 -2.91
C GLU A 138 3.09 -16.16 -4.28
N ASP A 139 4.24 -15.63 -4.72
CA ASP A 139 5.00 -15.97 -5.95
C ASP A 139 4.15 -16.13 -7.23
N LYS A 140 3.09 -15.33 -7.34
CA LYS A 140 2.13 -15.45 -8.44
C LYS A 140 1.86 -14.16 -9.20
N TYR A 141 2.35 -13.01 -8.72
CA TYR A 141 2.04 -11.72 -9.32
C TYR A 141 3.14 -11.20 -10.21
N ASP A 142 2.76 -10.69 -11.38
CA ASP A 142 3.63 -9.96 -12.28
C ASP A 142 3.74 -8.48 -11.86
N ILE A 143 2.62 -7.93 -11.36
CA ILE A 143 2.52 -6.53 -10.97
C ILE A 143 1.78 -6.43 -9.64
N ILE A 144 2.34 -5.62 -8.75
CA ILE A 144 1.76 -5.24 -7.46
C ILE A 144 1.49 -3.75 -7.49
N ILE A 145 0.23 -3.36 -7.37
CA ILE A 145 -0.18 -1.97 -7.24
C ILE A 145 -0.37 -1.67 -5.76
N THR A 146 0.29 -0.63 -5.26
CA THR A 146 0.14 -0.17 -3.88
C THR A 146 -0.49 1.22 -3.89
N GLU A 147 -1.74 1.30 -3.44
CA GLU A 147 -2.40 2.58 -3.23
C GLU A 147 -2.04 3.15 -1.86
N LEU A 148 -1.51 4.37 -1.85
CA LEU A 148 -1.26 5.12 -0.62
C LEU A 148 -2.48 5.99 -0.30
N GLY A 149 -3.11 5.73 0.84
CA GLY A 149 -4.18 6.54 1.39
C GLY A 149 -3.69 7.94 1.78
N GLY A 150 -4.64 8.82 2.01
CA GLY A 150 -4.33 10.23 2.35
C GLY A 150 -3.86 11.06 1.17
N THR A 151 -3.34 12.23 1.46
CA THR A 151 -2.83 13.19 0.47
C THR A 151 -1.32 13.38 0.65
N VAL A 152 -0.63 13.69 -0.44
CA VAL A 152 0.78 14.09 -0.39
C VAL A 152 0.86 15.46 0.28
N GLY A 153 1.63 15.57 1.35
CA GLY A 153 1.74 16.79 2.16
C GLY A 153 1.16 16.64 3.57
N ASP A 154 0.27 15.67 3.79
CA ASP A 154 -0.19 15.33 5.13
C ASP A 154 0.94 14.66 5.93
N ILE A 155 1.12 15.07 7.17
CA ILE A 155 2.20 14.60 8.04
C ILE A 155 2.17 13.07 8.21
N GLU A 156 1.00 12.48 8.23
CA GLU A 156 0.77 11.05 8.35
C GLU A 156 1.27 10.27 7.14
N SER A 157 1.33 10.92 5.96
CA SER A 157 1.74 10.28 4.71
C SER A 157 3.26 10.29 4.51
N TYR A 158 4.02 11.14 5.19
CA TYR A 158 5.47 11.26 4.99
C TYR A 158 6.24 9.94 5.16
N PRO A 159 6.01 9.10 6.17
CA PRO A 159 6.74 7.85 6.30
C PRO A 159 6.52 6.90 5.12
N PHE A 160 5.32 6.90 4.53
CA PHE A 160 5.00 6.10 3.35
C PHE A 160 5.71 6.61 2.10
N ILE A 161 5.67 7.92 1.87
CA ILE A 161 6.37 8.55 0.72
C ILE A 161 7.87 8.30 0.80
N GLU A 162 8.46 8.47 1.98
CA GLU A 162 9.88 8.20 2.19
C GLU A 162 10.21 6.71 2.00
N ALA A 163 9.37 5.82 2.49
CA ALA A 163 9.54 4.37 2.28
C ALA A 163 9.48 4.01 0.80
N VAL A 164 8.55 4.58 0.02
CA VAL A 164 8.45 4.36 -1.43
C VAL A 164 9.69 4.90 -2.15
N ARG A 165 10.18 6.10 -1.75
CA ARG A 165 11.41 6.67 -2.31
C ARG A 165 12.61 5.73 -2.11
N GLN A 166 12.76 5.17 -0.89
CA GLN A 166 13.81 4.18 -0.59
C GLN A 166 13.58 2.86 -1.34
N PHE A 167 12.34 2.41 -1.42
CA PHE A 167 11.97 1.15 -2.06
C PHE A 167 12.36 1.10 -3.54
N LYS A 168 12.29 2.23 -4.23
CA LYS A 168 12.76 2.35 -5.62
C LYS A 168 14.22 1.88 -5.78
N TRP A 169 15.08 2.24 -4.83
CA TRP A 169 16.49 1.81 -4.82
C TRP A 169 16.62 0.33 -4.46
N ASP A 170 15.80 -0.16 -3.52
CA ASP A 170 15.85 -1.55 -3.05
C ASP A 170 15.49 -2.56 -4.15
N VAL A 171 14.57 -2.20 -5.06
CA VAL A 171 14.11 -3.08 -6.14
C VAL A 171 14.86 -2.86 -7.46
N GLY A 172 15.64 -1.83 -7.55
CA GLY A 172 16.42 -1.45 -8.74
C GLY A 172 15.62 -0.69 -9.79
N GLU A 173 16.36 -0.07 -10.71
CA GLU A 173 15.79 0.77 -11.76
C GLU A 173 14.85 -0.03 -12.68
N GLY A 174 13.75 0.59 -13.10
CA GLY A 174 12.76 -0.02 -13.99
C GLY A 174 11.83 -1.06 -13.34
N ASN A 175 11.96 -1.31 -12.02
CA ASN A 175 11.11 -2.24 -11.29
C ASN A 175 10.00 -1.57 -10.46
N SER A 176 10.00 -0.25 -10.36
CA SER A 176 8.95 0.51 -9.69
C SER A 176 8.60 1.79 -10.45
N CYS A 177 7.33 2.18 -10.33
CA CYS A 177 6.76 3.40 -10.90
C CYS A 177 5.92 4.10 -9.84
N LEU A 178 5.95 5.42 -9.80
CA LEU A 178 5.05 6.25 -8.99
C LEU A 178 4.05 6.92 -9.93
N LEU A 179 2.78 6.63 -9.72
CA LEU A 179 1.66 7.30 -10.37
C LEU A 179 1.08 8.32 -9.40
N TYR A 180 1.19 9.57 -9.77
CA TYR A 180 0.66 10.70 -9.01
C TYR A 180 -0.65 11.16 -9.64
N THR A 181 -1.73 11.14 -8.85
CA THR A 181 -3.00 11.69 -9.30
C THR A 181 -3.09 13.15 -8.87
N SER A 182 -3.03 14.06 -9.84
CA SER A 182 -3.22 15.49 -9.61
C SER A 182 -4.58 15.96 -10.14
N ASP A 183 -5.04 17.12 -9.67
CA ASP A 183 -6.13 17.82 -10.33
C ASP A 183 -5.61 18.40 -11.65
N ALA A 184 -6.37 18.21 -12.73
CA ALA A 184 -6.01 18.71 -14.05
C ALA A 184 -5.81 20.24 -14.10
N ALA A 185 -6.34 20.97 -13.10
CA ALA A 185 -6.12 22.40 -12.94
C ALA A 185 -4.68 22.75 -12.51
N ASP A 186 -3.98 21.83 -11.85
CA ASP A 186 -2.59 22.05 -11.40
C ASP A 186 -1.57 21.90 -12.54
N ASP A 187 -1.96 21.26 -13.64
CA ASP A 187 -1.09 21.02 -14.80
C ASP A 187 -0.97 22.24 -15.74
N LEU A 188 -1.73 23.29 -15.51
CA LEU A 188 -1.74 24.52 -16.35
C LEU A 188 -0.51 25.43 -16.15
N TRP A 189 0.40 25.08 -15.22
CA TRP A 189 1.59 25.87 -14.89
C TRP A 189 2.91 25.13 -15.11
N CYS A 190 2.89 24.03 -15.82
CA CYS A 190 4.10 23.33 -16.27
C CYS A 190 4.56 23.80 -17.65
#